data_83effb15b65bce6825ade5aeaf7e3940
#
_entry.id   83effb15b65bce6825ade5aeaf7e3940
#
_cell.length_a   1.000
_cell.length_b   1.000
_cell.length_c   1.000
_cell.angle_alpha   90.00
_cell.angle_beta   90.00
_cell.angle_gamma   90.00
#
_symmetry.space_group_name_H-M   'P 1'
#
loop_
_entity.id
_entity.type
_entity.pdbx_description
1 polymer ?
#
loop_
_entity_poly.entity_id
_entity_poly.type
_entity_poly.pdbx_seq_one_letter_code
_entity_poly.pdbx_strand_id
1 'polypeptide(L)'
;MGQVVLFDLRPQSGLLPAWQAGAHVDLFLGDGLVRQYSLCGDPARQDRYRLAVLLEPDSRGGSRAVHARVRPGARLATGAPRNLFPLRPGSGPVVLVGGGIGVTPLVAMAHALHDQGRDFVLHYVARDPVFAPLLRRTPFAERVRVHDRSQADAPRFDPSVVPAAHAGTAGLSVYVCGPPGLMEDVARAAGAAGVPPDAIHREAFSARPVAAGGAFEVLAARAGLRVAVGGDEPITAALARAGLRVPVSCEQGICGTCVVTMLEGEADHRDSYLTDDERTDQIALCCSRARSPLLVIDL
;
A
#
# COMPACT_ATOMS: atom_id res chain seq x y z
N MET A 1 -22.15 -3.58 -0.98
CA MET A 1 -21.45 -2.54 -0.19
C MET A 1 -20.39 -3.22 0.64
N GLY A 2 -19.13 -2.82 0.53
CA GLY A 2 -18.05 -3.39 1.32
C GLY A 2 -18.13 -2.91 2.77
N GLN A 3 -18.11 -3.82 3.73
CA GLN A 3 -18.05 -3.45 5.14
C GLN A 3 -16.63 -3.01 5.51
N VAL A 4 -16.49 -1.89 6.22
CA VAL A 4 -15.23 -1.44 6.78
C VAL A 4 -15.30 -1.53 8.30
N VAL A 5 -14.32 -2.17 8.92
CA VAL A 5 -14.10 -2.13 10.36
C VAL A 5 -13.00 -1.13 10.68
N LEU A 6 -13.29 -0.19 11.56
CA LEU A 6 -12.33 0.78 12.10
C LEU A 6 -12.06 0.41 13.55
N PHE A 7 -10.80 0.30 13.95
CA PHE A 7 -10.41 -0.04 15.31
C PHE A 7 -9.08 0.57 15.73
N ASP A 8 -8.90 0.74 17.03
CA ASP A 8 -7.66 1.20 17.65
C ASP A 8 -6.96 0.03 18.33
N LEU A 9 -5.69 -0.19 18.00
CA LEU A 9 -4.79 -1.06 18.75
C LEU A 9 -4.10 -0.21 19.82
N ARG A 10 -4.16 -0.68 21.08
CA ARG A 10 -3.48 -0.05 22.21
C ARG A 10 -2.37 -0.94 22.73
N PRO A 11 -1.27 -0.40 23.25
CA PRO A 11 -0.23 -1.21 23.86
C PRO A 11 -0.77 -1.86 25.14
N GLN A 12 -0.23 -3.01 25.51
CA GLN A 12 -0.53 -3.63 26.79
C GLN A 12 0.07 -2.85 27.96
N SER A 13 1.19 -2.14 27.72
CA SER A 13 1.87 -1.25 28.65
C SER A 13 2.70 -0.21 27.88
N GLY A 14 2.91 0.95 28.46
CA GLY A 14 3.73 2.00 27.86
C GLY A 14 3.12 2.64 26.62
N LEU A 15 3.98 2.99 25.66
CA LEU A 15 3.63 3.59 24.39
C LEU A 15 3.97 2.64 23.23
N LEU A 16 3.24 2.78 22.13
CA LEU A 16 3.57 2.14 20.87
C LEU A 16 4.80 2.81 20.23
N PRO A 17 5.58 2.10 19.41
CA PRO A 17 6.63 2.71 18.62
C PRO A 17 6.15 3.93 17.84
N ALA A 18 6.98 4.98 17.78
CA ALA A 18 6.73 6.15 16.96
C ALA A 18 6.65 5.75 15.48
N TRP A 19 5.85 6.48 14.72
CA TRP A 19 5.64 6.23 13.30
C TRP A 19 5.44 7.53 12.52
N GLN A 20 5.55 7.45 11.21
CA GLN A 20 5.40 8.59 10.32
C GLN A 20 4.20 8.39 9.40
N ALA A 21 3.58 9.49 8.96
CA ALA A 21 2.47 9.46 8.01
C ALA A 21 2.83 8.67 6.75
N GLY A 22 1.92 7.80 6.31
CA GLY A 22 2.13 6.83 5.23
C GLY A 22 2.62 5.45 5.71
N ALA A 23 2.93 5.29 6.99
CA ALA A 23 3.36 3.99 7.53
C ALA A 23 2.20 2.98 7.61
N HIS A 24 2.60 1.72 7.53
CA HIS A 24 1.74 0.55 7.76
C HIS A 24 2.35 -0.37 8.82
N VAL A 25 1.55 -1.28 9.32
CA VAL A 25 1.98 -2.37 10.21
C VAL A 25 1.55 -3.72 9.66
N ASP A 26 2.35 -4.75 9.94
CA ASP A 26 1.93 -6.13 9.76
C ASP A 26 0.99 -6.53 10.90
N LEU A 27 -0.15 -7.13 10.57
CA LEU A 27 -1.00 -7.83 11.52
C LEU A 27 -0.78 -9.34 11.38
N PHE A 28 -0.43 -10.00 12.47
CA PHE A 28 -0.31 -11.46 12.56
C PHE A 28 -1.69 -12.04 12.93
N LEU A 29 -2.36 -12.63 11.95
CA LEU A 29 -3.76 -13.05 12.05
C LEU A 29 -3.94 -14.53 12.39
N GLY A 30 -2.85 -15.22 12.76
CA GLY A 30 -2.83 -16.66 13.05
C GLY A 30 -2.54 -17.50 11.81
N ASP A 31 -2.18 -18.78 12.02
CA ASP A 31 -1.95 -19.78 10.96
C ASP A 31 -0.93 -19.36 9.89
N GLY A 32 0.05 -18.53 10.28
CA GLY A 32 1.04 -17.96 9.36
C GLY A 32 0.49 -16.82 8.47
N LEU A 33 -0.77 -16.43 8.66
CA LEU A 33 -1.39 -15.34 7.90
C LEU A 33 -0.92 -13.98 8.42
N VAL A 34 -0.18 -13.26 7.59
CA VAL A 34 0.28 -11.88 7.86
C VAL A 34 -0.25 -10.96 6.78
N ARG A 35 -0.80 -9.79 7.17
CA ARG A 35 -1.26 -8.78 6.22
C ARG A 35 -0.92 -7.38 6.70
N GLN A 36 -0.65 -6.52 5.74
CA GLN A 36 -0.28 -5.12 5.95
C GLN A 36 -1.50 -4.23 5.94
N TYR A 37 -1.54 -3.29 6.89
CA TYR A 37 -2.59 -2.29 6.95
C TYR A 37 -2.00 -0.92 7.28
N SER A 38 -2.37 0.08 6.48
CA SER A 38 -1.93 1.46 6.69
C SER A 38 -2.46 2.03 7.99
N LEU A 39 -1.61 2.75 8.70
CA LEU A 39 -2.00 3.52 9.87
C LEU A 39 -2.78 4.76 9.41
N CYS A 40 -4.00 4.93 9.92
CA CYS A 40 -4.92 6.01 9.50
C CYS A 40 -5.29 6.97 10.64
N GLY A 41 -4.50 6.98 11.71
CA GLY A 41 -4.64 7.91 12.83
C GLY A 41 -3.73 9.12 12.72
N ASP A 42 -3.67 9.86 13.81
CA ASP A 42 -2.73 10.95 14.02
C ASP A 42 -1.35 10.37 14.40
N PRO A 43 -0.27 10.64 13.62
CA PRO A 43 1.08 10.15 13.92
C PRO A 43 1.68 10.67 15.21
N ALA A 44 1.22 11.82 15.73
CA ALA A 44 1.67 12.36 17.02
C ALA A 44 1.19 11.52 18.21
N ARG A 45 0.24 10.62 17.99
CA ARG A 45 -0.35 9.78 19.04
C ARG A 45 0.31 8.41 19.10
N GLN A 46 1.03 8.15 20.20
CA GLN A 46 1.65 6.86 20.49
C GLN A 46 0.83 5.98 21.44
N ASP A 47 -0.33 6.46 21.91
CA ASP A 47 -1.24 5.69 22.76
C ASP A 47 -2.06 4.66 21.98
N ARG A 48 -2.08 4.76 20.66
CA ARG A 48 -2.82 3.87 19.77
C ARG A 48 -2.31 3.87 18.34
N TYR A 49 -2.53 2.75 17.64
CA TYR A 49 -2.54 2.68 16.19
C TYR A 49 -3.98 2.53 15.70
N ARG A 50 -4.42 3.44 14.84
CA ARG A 50 -5.74 3.35 14.20
C ARG A 50 -5.61 2.66 12.87
N LEU A 51 -6.47 1.67 12.63
CA LEU A 51 -6.52 0.88 11.42
C LEU A 51 -7.94 0.82 10.89
N ALA A 52 -8.09 0.73 9.58
CA ALA A 52 -9.37 0.47 8.93
C ALA A 52 -9.19 -0.63 7.88
N VAL A 53 -10.07 -1.61 7.90
CA VAL A 53 -9.99 -2.79 7.05
C VAL A 53 -11.31 -2.98 6.31
N LEU A 54 -11.24 -2.88 4.99
CA LEU A 54 -12.35 -3.21 4.10
C LEU A 54 -12.45 -4.73 3.97
N LEU A 55 -13.66 -5.28 4.09
CA LEU A 55 -13.94 -6.67 3.78
C LEU A 55 -13.91 -6.85 2.25
N GLU A 56 -12.79 -7.39 1.75
CA GLU A 56 -12.62 -7.65 0.32
C GLU A 56 -13.44 -8.88 -0.09
N PRO A 57 -14.25 -8.80 -1.17
CA PRO A 57 -15.02 -9.95 -1.69
C PRO A 57 -14.11 -11.13 -2.01
N ASP A 58 -13.01 -10.88 -2.72
CA ASP A 58 -12.00 -11.88 -3.13
C ASP A 58 -10.84 -11.97 -2.14
N SER A 59 -11.15 -11.85 -0.84
CA SER A 59 -10.14 -11.85 0.22
C SER A 59 -9.30 -13.12 0.23
N ARG A 60 -7.97 -12.96 0.20
CA ARG A 60 -6.99 -14.05 0.44
C ARG A 60 -6.85 -14.37 1.94
N GLY A 61 -7.94 -14.30 2.68
CA GLY A 61 -8.05 -14.62 4.11
C GLY A 61 -7.86 -13.42 5.05
N GLY A 62 -7.06 -12.42 4.71
CA GLY A 62 -6.68 -11.34 5.63
C GLY A 62 -7.85 -10.49 6.12
N SER A 63 -8.57 -9.82 5.22
CA SER A 63 -9.70 -8.98 5.61
C SER A 63 -10.82 -9.80 6.27
N ARG A 64 -11.07 -11.03 5.81
CA ARG A 64 -12.00 -11.96 6.47
C ARG A 64 -11.57 -12.30 7.89
N ALA A 65 -10.28 -12.59 8.10
CA ALA A 65 -9.76 -12.90 9.44
C ALA A 65 -9.89 -11.69 10.39
N VAL A 66 -9.59 -10.47 9.92
CA VAL A 66 -9.79 -9.25 10.71
C VAL A 66 -11.26 -9.10 11.08
N HIS A 67 -12.17 -9.16 10.12
CA HIS A 67 -13.61 -9.02 10.37
C HIS A 67 -14.19 -10.13 11.25
N ALA A 68 -13.63 -11.33 11.24
CA ALA A 68 -14.08 -12.44 12.07
C ALA A 68 -13.50 -12.41 13.50
N ARG A 69 -12.24 -12.00 13.67
CA ARG A 69 -11.48 -12.22 14.93
C ARG A 69 -11.25 -10.93 15.72
N VAL A 70 -11.20 -9.75 15.09
CA VAL A 70 -10.95 -8.49 15.80
C VAL A 70 -12.22 -8.05 16.54
N ARG A 71 -12.15 -8.03 17.85
CA ARG A 71 -13.22 -7.63 18.78
C ARG A 71 -12.61 -6.75 19.88
N PRO A 72 -13.40 -5.89 20.53
CA PRO A 72 -12.92 -5.18 21.71
C PRO A 72 -12.31 -6.14 22.74
N GLY A 73 -11.08 -5.85 23.19
CA GLY A 73 -10.33 -6.69 24.12
C GLY A 73 -9.53 -7.83 23.48
N ALA A 74 -9.65 -8.07 22.17
CA ALA A 74 -8.81 -9.04 21.47
C ALA A 74 -7.33 -8.63 21.50
N ARG A 75 -6.45 -9.60 21.63
CA ARG A 75 -4.99 -9.39 21.54
C ARG A 75 -4.53 -9.72 20.13
N LEU A 76 -3.81 -8.77 19.53
CA LEU A 76 -3.22 -8.91 18.20
C LEU A 76 -1.72 -8.64 18.28
N ALA A 77 -0.93 -9.52 17.68
CA ALA A 77 0.48 -9.25 17.46
C ALA A 77 0.64 -8.39 16.20
N THR A 78 1.53 -7.40 16.28
CA THR A 78 1.84 -6.50 15.17
C THR A 78 3.33 -6.43 14.94
N GLY A 79 3.74 -6.21 13.70
CA GLY A 79 5.10 -5.77 13.39
C GLY A 79 5.34 -4.31 13.80
N ALA A 80 6.61 -3.89 13.79
CA ALA A 80 6.94 -2.48 13.89
C ALA A 80 6.41 -1.70 12.67
N PRO A 81 6.06 -0.40 12.81
CA PRO A 81 5.68 0.42 11.67
C PRO A 81 6.80 0.50 10.63
N ARG A 82 6.44 0.31 9.37
CA ARG A 82 7.31 0.51 8.22
C ARG A 82 6.67 1.53 7.29
N ASN A 83 7.46 2.34 6.59
CA ASN A 83 6.94 3.39 5.73
C ASN A 83 7.51 3.28 4.31
N LEU A 84 6.66 2.83 3.39
CA LEU A 84 6.95 2.72 1.95
C LEU A 84 6.26 3.85 1.15
N PHE A 85 5.47 4.68 1.83
CA PHE A 85 4.75 5.80 1.23
C PHE A 85 4.94 7.07 2.07
N PRO A 86 6.18 7.51 2.31
CA PRO A 86 6.46 8.61 3.22
C PRO A 86 5.97 9.95 2.67
N LEU A 87 5.40 10.78 3.56
CA LEU A 87 5.21 12.19 3.29
C LEU A 87 6.57 12.87 3.17
N ARG A 88 6.89 13.37 1.98
CA ARG A 88 8.19 14.00 1.71
C ARG A 88 8.29 15.37 2.39
N PRO A 89 9.47 15.72 2.91
CA PRO A 89 9.74 17.07 3.42
C PRO A 89 9.53 18.12 2.30
N GLY A 90 9.13 19.30 2.70
CA GLY A 90 8.92 20.43 1.79
C GLY A 90 7.95 21.44 2.36
N SER A 91 7.89 22.64 1.75
CA SER A 91 6.99 23.72 2.15
C SER A 91 5.86 23.99 1.15
N GLY A 92 5.94 23.39 -0.02
CA GLY A 92 4.91 23.55 -1.06
C GLY A 92 3.58 22.89 -0.70
N PRO A 93 2.50 23.22 -1.41
CA PRO A 93 1.18 22.65 -1.18
C PRO A 93 1.13 21.17 -1.51
N VAL A 94 0.19 20.46 -0.89
CA VAL A 94 0.02 19.01 -1.08
C VAL A 94 -1.41 18.71 -1.46
N VAL A 95 -1.60 17.90 -2.49
CA VAL A 95 -2.91 17.35 -2.84
C VAL A 95 -2.91 15.87 -2.53
N LEU A 96 -3.87 15.46 -1.69
CA LEU A 96 -4.10 14.09 -1.29
C LEU A 96 -5.37 13.58 -1.99
N VAL A 97 -5.30 12.44 -2.70
CA VAL A 97 -6.45 11.84 -3.38
C VAL A 97 -6.63 10.39 -2.94
N GLY A 98 -7.65 10.14 -2.13
CA GLY A 98 -7.96 8.81 -1.58
C GLY A 98 -9.17 8.17 -2.25
N GLY A 99 -8.99 6.99 -2.86
CA GLY A 99 -10.06 6.19 -3.43
C GLY A 99 -10.52 5.05 -2.49
N GLY A 100 -11.77 5.10 -2.00
CA GLY A 100 -12.29 4.08 -1.09
C GLY A 100 -11.41 3.90 0.15
N ILE A 101 -10.97 2.66 0.43
CA ILE A 101 -10.10 2.36 1.58
C ILE A 101 -8.69 2.96 1.42
N GLY A 102 -8.27 3.33 0.21
CA GLY A 102 -6.99 4.02 -0.04
C GLY A 102 -6.88 5.41 0.59
N VAL A 103 -7.94 5.92 1.20
CA VAL A 103 -7.87 7.14 2.01
C VAL A 103 -7.04 6.95 3.28
N THR A 104 -6.85 5.74 3.77
CA THR A 104 -6.23 5.44 5.07
C THR A 104 -4.83 6.05 5.28
N PRO A 105 -3.82 5.88 4.42
CA PRO A 105 -2.52 6.51 4.61
C PRO A 105 -2.61 8.04 4.49
N LEU A 106 -3.54 8.53 3.67
CA LEU A 106 -3.70 9.96 3.41
C LEU A 106 -4.36 10.70 4.58
N VAL A 107 -5.17 10.03 5.39
CA VAL A 107 -5.69 10.60 6.65
C VAL A 107 -4.53 10.89 7.60
N ALA A 108 -3.57 9.97 7.73
CA ALA A 108 -2.38 10.20 8.54
C ALA A 108 -1.51 11.35 7.99
N MET A 109 -1.37 11.44 6.66
CA MET A 109 -0.67 12.55 6.00
C MET A 109 -1.38 13.89 6.26
N ALA A 110 -2.72 13.91 6.22
CA ALA A 110 -3.50 15.11 6.49
C ALA A 110 -3.31 15.62 7.95
N HIS A 111 -3.23 14.72 8.93
CA HIS A 111 -2.85 15.07 10.30
C HIS A 111 -1.45 15.71 10.34
N ALA A 112 -0.45 15.04 9.78
CA ALA A 112 0.92 15.52 9.77
C ALA A 112 1.07 16.89 9.05
N LEU A 113 0.39 17.08 7.93
CA LEU A 113 0.38 18.36 7.19
C LEU A 113 -0.29 19.47 7.97
N HIS A 114 -1.39 19.17 8.66
CA HIS A 114 -2.08 20.11 9.53
C HIS A 114 -1.18 20.59 10.67
N ASP A 115 -0.52 19.64 11.36
CA ASP A 115 0.38 19.95 12.49
C ASP A 115 1.62 20.73 12.03
N GLN A 116 2.08 20.51 10.78
CA GLN A 116 3.17 21.28 10.16
C GLN A 116 2.72 22.65 9.64
N GLY A 117 1.44 22.99 9.67
CA GLY A 117 0.89 24.22 9.09
C GLY A 117 1.04 24.29 7.55
N ARG A 118 1.28 23.16 6.88
CA ARG A 118 1.39 23.10 5.41
C ARG A 118 0.03 23.24 4.77
N ASP A 119 0.02 23.87 3.59
CA ASP A 119 -1.19 23.92 2.78
C ASP A 119 -1.46 22.60 2.10
N PHE A 120 -2.72 22.12 2.20
CA PHE A 120 -3.14 20.88 1.55
C PHE A 120 -4.65 20.82 1.33
N VAL A 121 -5.06 19.94 0.44
CA VAL A 121 -6.45 19.50 0.27
C VAL A 121 -6.51 17.98 0.20
N LEU A 122 -7.51 17.38 0.86
CA LEU A 122 -7.80 15.95 0.79
C LEU A 122 -9.07 15.69 0.00
N HIS A 123 -8.96 15.09 -1.17
CA HIS A 123 -10.07 14.56 -1.96
C HIS A 123 -10.34 13.11 -1.56
N TYR A 124 -11.52 12.84 -1.04
CA TYR A 124 -11.98 11.49 -0.71
C TYR A 124 -13.06 11.04 -1.69
N VAL A 125 -12.71 10.09 -2.56
CA VAL A 125 -13.56 9.57 -3.63
C VAL A 125 -14.07 8.18 -3.26
N ALA A 126 -15.36 7.98 -3.06
CA ALA A 126 -15.90 6.68 -2.68
C ALA A 126 -17.36 6.48 -3.13
N ARG A 127 -17.72 5.20 -3.40
CA ARG A 127 -19.14 4.82 -3.60
C ARG A 127 -19.89 4.70 -2.27
N ASP A 128 -19.18 4.48 -1.19
CA ASP A 128 -19.68 4.45 0.18
C ASP A 128 -18.65 5.20 1.04
N PRO A 129 -18.84 6.52 1.28
CA PRO A 129 -17.83 7.35 1.92
C PRO A 129 -17.81 7.16 3.45
N VAL A 130 -17.55 5.94 3.92
CA VAL A 130 -17.56 5.54 5.33
C VAL A 130 -16.63 6.37 6.22
N PHE A 131 -15.59 7.00 5.66
CA PHE A 131 -14.70 7.90 6.40
C PHE A 131 -15.22 9.33 6.51
N ALA A 132 -16.25 9.73 5.77
CA ALA A 132 -16.73 11.10 5.79
C ALA A 132 -17.16 11.59 7.20
N PRO A 133 -17.86 10.79 8.03
CA PRO A 133 -18.19 11.21 9.40
C PRO A 133 -16.94 11.41 10.29
N LEU A 134 -15.90 10.60 10.09
CA LEU A 134 -14.61 10.74 10.80
C LEU A 134 -13.90 12.01 10.35
N LEU A 135 -13.78 12.23 9.05
CA LEU A 135 -13.08 13.36 8.45
C LEU A 135 -13.72 14.70 8.83
N ARG A 136 -15.04 14.77 8.97
CA ARG A 136 -15.75 15.96 9.44
C ARG A 136 -15.43 16.36 10.88
N ARG A 137 -14.85 15.45 11.68
CA ARG A 137 -14.47 15.68 13.08
C ARG A 137 -12.99 15.98 13.27
N THR A 138 -12.22 16.03 12.17
CA THR A 138 -10.80 16.38 12.22
C THR A 138 -10.60 17.90 12.31
N PRO A 139 -9.47 18.37 12.84
CA PRO A 139 -9.16 19.80 12.87
C PRO A 139 -8.97 20.40 11.47
N PHE A 140 -8.84 19.57 10.44
CA PHE A 140 -8.69 19.97 9.04
C PHE A 140 -9.93 19.67 8.18
N ALA A 141 -11.11 19.52 8.77
CA ALA A 141 -12.34 19.18 8.06
C ALA A 141 -12.65 20.11 6.86
N GLU A 142 -12.32 21.41 6.99
CA GLU A 142 -12.52 22.40 5.92
C GLU A 142 -11.64 22.17 4.69
N ARG A 143 -10.54 21.42 4.84
CA ARG A 143 -9.62 21.02 3.75
C ARG A 143 -10.02 19.71 3.09
N VAL A 144 -11.11 19.07 3.52
CA VAL A 144 -11.61 17.80 2.98
C VAL A 144 -12.70 18.04 1.93
N ARG A 145 -12.57 17.37 0.81
CA ARG A 145 -13.58 17.32 -0.27
C ARG A 145 -14.02 15.88 -0.46
N VAL A 146 -15.26 15.58 -0.05
CA VAL A 146 -15.85 14.26 -0.22
C VAL A 146 -16.57 14.20 -1.56
N HIS A 147 -16.16 13.27 -2.41
CA HIS A 147 -16.77 12.95 -3.69
C HIS A 147 -17.56 11.66 -3.53
N ASP A 148 -18.81 11.81 -3.11
CA ASP A 148 -19.74 10.70 -2.92
C ASP A 148 -20.25 10.18 -4.27
N ARG A 149 -20.03 8.91 -4.52
CA ARG A 149 -20.42 8.22 -5.74
C ARG A 149 -21.41 7.08 -5.48
N SER A 150 -22.19 7.21 -4.42
CA SER A 150 -23.23 6.24 -4.03
C SER A 150 -24.39 6.20 -5.02
N GLN A 151 -24.70 7.32 -5.64
CA GLN A 151 -25.77 7.40 -6.65
C GLN A 151 -25.24 6.94 -8.02
N ALA A 152 -26.13 6.27 -8.78
CA ALA A 152 -25.76 5.73 -10.10
C ALA A 152 -25.41 6.83 -11.13
N ASP A 153 -26.02 8.00 -10.99
CA ASP A 153 -25.85 9.20 -11.81
C ASP A 153 -24.80 10.17 -11.27
N ALA A 154 -24.18 9.86 -10.12
CA ALA A 154 -23.14 10.72 -9.55
C ALA A 154 -22.02 10.95 -10.56
N PRO A 155 -21.59 12.21 -10.77
CA PRO A 155 -20.51 12.50 -11.72
C PRO A 155 -19.24 11.76 -11.34
N ARG A 156 -18.47 11.34 -12.35
CA ARG A 156 -17.13 10.82 -12.11
C ARG A 156 -16.29 11.91 -11.45
N PHE A 157 -15.41 11.49 -10.54
CA PHE A 157 -14.38 12.39 -10.04
C PHE A 157 -13.54 12.90 -11.21
N ASP A 158 -13.47 14.22 -11.34
CA ASP A 158 -12.64 14.87 -12.35
C ASP A 158 -11.24 15.09 -11.75
N PRO A 159 -10.21 14.34 -12.20
CA PRO A 159 -8.87 14.48 -11.67
C PRO A 159 -8.21 15.80 -12.05
N SER A 160 -8.75 16.59 -13.00
CA SER A 160 -8.21 17.90 -13.38
C SER A 160 -8.35 18.95 -12.27
N VAL A 161 -9.27 18.76 -11.33
CA VAL A 161 -9.41 19.62 -10.13
C VAL A 161 -8.19 19.51 -9.19
N VAL A 162 -7.41 18.44 -9.29
CA VAL A 162 -6.24 18.19 -8.43
C VAL A 162 -5.14 19.23 -8.68
N PRO A 163 -4.64 19.42 -9.90
CA PRO A 163 -3.64 20.44 -10.17
C PRO A 163 -4.24 21.86 -10.29
N ALA A 164 -5.52 21.98 -10.67
CA ALA A 164 -6.14 23.30 -10.91
C ALA A 164 -6.18 24.17 -9.65
N ALA A 165 -6.38 23.58 -8.47
CA ALA A 165 -6.41 24.29 -7.19
C ALA A 165 -5.06 24.94 -6.83
N HIS A 166 -3.96 24.48 -7.43
CA HIS A 166 -2.60 24.93 -7.15
C HIS A 166 -1.79 25.20 -8.44
N ALA A 167 -2.49 25.51 -9.55
CA ALA A 167 -1.87 25.79 -10.83
C ALA A 167 -0.82 26.93 -10.70
N GLY A 168 0.40 26.67 -11.16
CA GLY A 168 1.49 27.62 -11.09
C GLY A 168 2.16 27.77 -9.72
N THR A 169 1.75 27.01 -8.69
CA THR A 169 2.41 27.03 -7.39
C THR A 169 3.64 26.11 -7.40
N ALA A 170 4.81 26.67 -7.12
CA ALA A 170 6.04 25.90 -7.03
C ALA A 170 5.99 24.89 -5.88
N GLY A 171 6.55 23.70 -6.10
CA GLY A 171 6.68 22.67 -5.06
C GLY A 171 5.40 21.89 -4.76
N LEU A 172 4.39 21.95 -5.63
CA LEU A 172 3.21 21.09 -5.51
C LEU A 172 3.60 19.62 -5.52
N SER A 173 3.09 18.87 -4.52
CA SER A 173 3.21 17.42 -4.47
C SER A 173 1.81 16.76 -4.46
N VAL A 174 1.68 15.66 -5.18
CA VAL A 174 0.41 14.90 -5.28
C VAL A 174 0.63 13.50 -4.72
N TYR A 175 -0.23 13.11 -3.78
CA TYR A 175 -0.27 11.76 -3.20
C TYR A 175 -1.60 11.10 -3.54
N VAL A 176 -1.55 9.92 -4.15
CA VAL A 176 -2.76 9.20 -4.52
C VAL A 176 -2.68 7.74 -4.08
N CYS A 177 -3.75 7.26 -3.44
CA CYS A 177 -3.93 5.86 -3.09
C CYS A 177 -5.36 5.44 -3.34
N GLY A 178 -5.56 4.27 -4.00
CA GLY A 178 -6.89 3.77 -4.34
C GLY A 178 -6.87 2.82 -5.54
N PRO A 179 -8.01 2.65 -6.22
CA PRO A 179 -8.11 1.82 -7.40
C PRO A 179 -7.15 2.25 -8.52
N PRO A 180 -6.56 1.30 -9.29
CA PRO A 180 -5.56 1.61 -10.31
C PRO A 180 -5.99 2.71 -11.30
N GLY A 181 -7.22 2.66 -11.80
CA GLY A 181 -7.72 3.67 -12.75
C GLY A 181 -7.77 5.09 -12.15
N LEU A 182 -8.11 5.23 -10.85
CA LEU A 182 -8.06 6.53 -10.18
C LEU A 182 -6.62 7.05 -10.09
N MET A 183 -5.68 6.18 -9.70
CA MET A 183 -4.27 6.54 -9.58
C MET A 183 -3.67 6.95 -10.92
N GLU A 184 -3.99 6.24 -11.99
CA GLU A 184 -3.55 6.54 -13.35
C GLU A 184 -4.13 7.87 -13.84
N ASP A 185 -5.43 8.12 -13.61
CA ASP A 185 -6.11 9.35 -14.03
C ASP A 185 -5.56 10.57 -13.29
N VAL A 186 -5.34 10.47 -11.97
CA VAL A 186 -4.74 11.55 -11.17
C VAL A 186 -3.30 11.84 -11.59
N ALA A 187 -2.48 10.79 -11.77
CA ALA A 187 -1.09 10.97 -12.19
C ALA A 187 -0.98 11.62 -13.58
N ARG A 188 -1.84 11.20 -14.51
CA ARG A 188 -1.90 11.79 -15.86
C ARG A 188 -2.32 13.27 -15.82
N ALA A 189 -3.35 13.61 -15.04
CA ALA A 189 -3.82 14.98 -14.91
C ALA A 189 -2.78 15.89 -14.24
N ALA A 190 -2.10 15.39 -13.19
CA ALA A 190 -1.04 16.12 -12.51
C ALA A 190 0.16 16.37 -13.46
N GLY A 191 0.61 15.34 -14.19
CA GLY A 191 1.69 15.46 -15.16
C GLY A 191 1.35 16.40 -16.31
N ALA A 192 0.12 16.36 -16.84
CA ALA A 192 -0.35 17.28 -17.88
C ALA A 192 -0.39 18.74 -17.40
N ALA A 193 -0.53 18.97 -16.11
CA ALA A 193 -0.47 20.29 -15.48
C ALA A 193 0.95 20.72 -15.06
N GLY A 194 1.98 19.94 -15.42
CA GLY A 194 3.38 20.26 -15.17
C GLY A 194 3.92 19.86 -13.79
N VAL A 195 3.19 19.02 -13.03
CA VAL A 195 3.74 18.46 -11.79
C VAL A 195 4.85 17.47 -12.15
N PRO A 196 6.07 17.63 -11.60
CA PRO A 196 7.18 16.72 -11.89
C PRO A 196 6.87 15.28 -11.48
N PRO A 197 7.36 14.27 -12.22
CA PRO A 197 7.08 12.86 -11.91
C PRO A 197 7.48 12.44 -10.50
N ASP A 198 8.56 12.94 -9.97
CA ASP A 198 9.08 12.71 -8.61
C ASP A 198 8.26 13.39 -7.50
N ALA A 199 7.36 14.31 -7.87
CA ALA A 199 6.38 14.93 -6.98
C ALA A 199 5.00 14.24 -7.04
N ILE A 200 4.83 13.18 -7.85
CA ILE A 200 3.61 12.38 -7.95
C ILE A 200 3.82 11.03 -7.29
N HIS A 201 3.32 10.90 -6.06
CA HIS A 201 3.50 9.72 -5.22
C HIS A 201 2.26 8.83 -5.24
N ARG A 202 2.45 7.52 -5.41
CA ARG A 202 1.37 6.55 -5.51
C ARG A 202 1.60 5.38 -4.57
N GLU A 203 0.54 4.90 -3.92
CA GLU A 203 0.55 3.65 -3.17
C GLU A 203 -0.59 2.75 -3.65
N ALA A 204 -0.26 1.53 -4.05
CA ALA A 204 -1.22 0.52 -4.45
C ALA A 204 -1.42 -0.51 -3.33
N PHE A 205 -2.68 -0.84 -2.98
CA PHE A 205 -3.00 -1.88 -1.99
C PHE A 205 -3.16 -3.26 -2.61
N SER A 206 -3.27 -3.32 -3.92
CA SER A 206 -3.30 -4.57 -4.67
C SER A 206 -2.36 -4.46 -5.86
N ALA A 207 -1.52 -5.46 -6.05
CA ALA A 207 -0.81 -5.62 -7.31
C ALA A 207 -1.79 -6.09 -8.40
N ARG A 208 -1.43 -5.86 -9.66
CA ARG A 208 -2.11 -6.54 -10.76
C ARG A 208 -1.98 -8.04 -10.56
N PRO A 209 -3.01 -8.85 -10.92
CA PRO A 209 -2.88 -10.29 -10.91
C PRO A 209 -1.60 -10.69 -11.68
N VAL A 210 -0.80 -11.58 -11.08
CA VAL A 210 0.38 -12.10 -11.76
C VAL A 210 -0.12 -12.84 -13.00
N ALA A 211 0.08 -12.27 -14.20
CA ALA A 211 -0.26 -12.95 -15.43
C ALA A 211 0.54 -14.26 -15.51
N ALA A 212 -0.11 -15.33 -15.97
CA ALA A 212 0.55 -16.59 -16.27
C ALA A 212 1.77 -16.36 -17.18
N GLY A 213 2.80 -17.18 -17.01
CA GLY A 213 4.03 -17.09 -17.80
C GLY A 213 4.57 -18.46 -18.15
N GLY A 214 5.65 -18.51 -18.90
CA GLY A 214 6.36 -19.77 -19.18
C GLY A 214 6.86 -20.44 -17.90
N ALA A 215 6.95 -21.77 -17.88
CA ALA A 215 7.64 -22.48 -16.81
C ALA A 215 9.16 -22.21 -16.91
N PHE A 216 9.84 -22.17 -15.76
CA PHE A 216 11.28 -21.95 -15.62
C PHE A 216 11.79 -22.65 -14.39
N GLU A 217 13.11 -22.66 -14.19
CA GLU A 217 13.73 -23.22 -13.00
C GLU A 217 14.34 -22.13 -12.11
N VAL A 218 14.37 -22.39 -10.82
CA VAL A 218 15.06 -21.56 -9.82
C VAL A 218 16.08 -22.44 -9.11
N LEU A 219 17.32 -21.97 -9.02
CA LEU A 219 18.37 -22.52 -8.17
C LEU A 219 18.57 -21.60 -6.96
N ALA A 220 18.22 -22.07 -5.77
CA ALA A 220 18.57 -21.47 -4.51
C ALA A 220 20.02 -21.89 -4.17
N ALA A 221 20.99 -21.00 -4.43
CA ALA A 221 22.42 -21.34 -4.47
C ALA A 221 22.94 -21.82 -3.12
N ARG A 222 22.59 -21.13 -2.02
CA ARG A 222 23.04 -21.51 -0.66
C ARG A 222 22.44 -22.82 -0.19
N ALA A 223 21.17 -23.06 -0.54
CA ALA A 223 20.47 -24.29 -0.18
C ALA A 223 20.83 -25.46 -1.10
N GLY A 224 21.50 -25.20 -2.25
CA GLY A 224 21.77 -26.20 -3.28
C GLY A 224 20.48 -26.81 -3.87
N LEU A 225 19.36 -26.08 -3.81
CA LEU A 225 18.04 -26.58 -4.16
C LEU A 225 17.59 -26.03 -5.52
N ARG A 226 17.31 -26.93 -6.45
CA ARG A 226 16.76 -26.61 -7.76
C ARG A 226 15.28 -26.96 -7.85
N VAL A 227 14.44 -25.99 -8.23
CA VAL A 227 12.98 -26.17 -8.29
C VAL A 227 12.43 -25.70 -9.64
N ALA A 228 11.53 -26.49 -10.20
CA ALA A 228 10.72 -26.06 -11.33
C ALA A 228 9.55 -25.18 -10.82
N VAL A 229 9.34 -24.04 -11.49
CA VAL A 229 8.26 -23.08 -11.22
C VAL A 229 7.25 -23.17 -12.39
N GLY A 230 6.02 -23.55 -12.08
CA GLY A 230 4.94 -23.66 -13.04
C GLY A 230 4.47 -22.31 -13.60
N GLY A 231 3.72 -22.34 -14.70
CA GLY A 231 3.22 -21.13 -15.39
C GLY A 231 2.40 -20.21 -14.47
N ASP A 232 1.58 -20.79 -13.61
CA ASP A 232 0.67 -20.06 -12.70
C ASP A 232 1.14 -20.06 -11.26
N GLU A 233 2.36 -20.52 -10.97
CA GLU A 233 2.89 -20.69 -9.63
C GLU A 233 3.88 -19.58 -9.29
N PRO A 234 3.75 -18.89 -8.13
CA PRO A 234 4.78 -17.96 -7.63
C PRO A 234 6.05 -18.72 -7.23
N ILE A 235 7.22 -18.09 -7.37
CA ILE A 235 8.52 -18.68 -6.95
C ILE A 235 8.47 -19.06 -5.46
N THR A 236 7.86 -18.23 -4.61
CA THR A 236 7.70 -18.50 -3.17
C THR A 236 6.93 -19.79 -2.88
N ALA A 237 5.91 -20.12 -3.69
CA ALA A 237 5.14 -21.35 -3.54
C ALA A 237 5.94 -22.58 -4.01
N ALA A 238 6.65 -22.47 -5.14
CA ALA A 238 7.52 -23.54 -5.64
C ALA A 238 8.64 -23.88 -4.64
N LEU A 239 9.30 -22.87 -4.08
CA LEU A 239 10.32 -23.05 -3.03
C LEU A 239 9.74 -23.69 -1.78
N ALA A 240 8.56 -23.21 -1.31
CA ALA A 240 7.91 -23.76 -0.13
C ALA A 240 7.52 -25.26 -0.31
N ARG A 241 7.03 -25.64 -1.50
CA ARG A 241 6.74 -27.03 -1.88
C ARG A 241 7.99 -27.90 -1.83
N ALA A 242 9.15 -27.34 -2.12
CA ALA A 242 10.44 -28.03 -2.04
C ALA A 242 11.11 -27.92 -0.65
N GLY A 243 10.40 -27.39 0.35
CA GLY A 243 10.88 -27.33 1.74
C GLY A 243 11.61 -26.05 2.13
N LEU A 244 11.87 -25.13 1.18
CA LEU A 244 12.53 -23.86 1.45
C LEU A 244 11.51 -22.73 1.60
N ARG A 245 11.30 -22.25 2.82
CA ARG A 245 10.36 -21.16 3.11
C ARG A 245 11.04 -19.80 3.07
N VAL A 246 10.51 -18.93 2.24
CA VAL A 246 10.91 -17.52 2.16
C VAL A 246 9.91 -16.68 2.96
N PRO A 247 10.37 -15.68 3.72
CA PRO A 247 9.45 -14.73 4.35
C PRO A 247 8.56 -14.04 3.31
N VAL A 248 7.25 -14.04 3.55
CA VAL A 248 6.26 -13.33 2.73
C VAL A 248 5.32 -12.52 3.61
N SER A 249 4.81 -11.40 3.10
CA SER A 249 3.83 -10.57 3.80
C SER A 249 2.67 -10.19 2.86
N CYS A 250 2.87 -9.25 1.93
CA CYS A 250 1.82 -8.81 1.02
C CYS A 250 1.48 -9.85 -0.06
N GLU A 251 2.44 -10.67 -0.49
CA GLU A 251 2.35 -11.60 -1.64
C GLU A 251 1.93 -10.90 -2.95
N GLN A 252 2.26 -9.63 -3.10
CA GLN A 252 1.81 -8.77 -4.21
C GLN A 252 2.92 -7.89 -4.80
N GLY A 253 4.17 -8.04 -4.37
CA GLY A 253 5.28 -7.24 -4.90
C GLY A 253 5.29 -5.77 -4.46
N ILE A 254 4.67 -5.44 -3.31
CA ILE A 254 4.58 -4.06 -2.85
C ILE A 254 5.30 -3.80 -1.52
N CYS A 255 5.84 -4.84 -0.84
CA CYS A 255 6.38 -4.68 0.51
C CYS A 255 7.85 -5.03 0.67
N GLY A 256 8.48 -5.64 -0.30
CA GLY A 256 9.88 -6.03 -0.26
C GLY A 256 10.23 -7.23 0.62
N THR A 257 9.29 -7.79 1.40
CA THR A 257 9.58 -8.87 2.37
C THR A 257 10.17 -10.13 1.73
N CYS A 258 9.83 -10.41 0.48
CA CYS A 258 10.31 -11.58 -0.28
C CYS A 258 11.41 -11.23 -1.29
N VAL A 259 12.03 -10.07 -1.17
CA VAL A 259 13.13 -9.66 -2.05
C VAL A 259 14.39 -10.41 -1.64
N VAL A 260 15.09 -10.92 -2.65
CA VAL A 260 16.40 -11.61 -2.50
C VAL A 260 17.33 -11.16 -3.61
N THR A 261 18.63 -11.36 -3.42
CA THR A 261 19.62 -11.14 -4.46
C THR A 261 19.49 -12.20 -5.57
N MET A 262 19.47 -11.75 -6.80
CA MET A 262 19.57 -12.58 -8.00
C MET A 262 21.03 -12.63 -8.44
N LEU A 263 21.57 -13.84 -8.51
CA LEU A 263 22.99 -14.08 -8.84
C LEU A 263 23.19 -14.28 -10.35
N GLU A 264 22.23 -14.97 -11.02
CA GLU A 264 22.28 -15.23 -12.46
C GLU A 264 20.86 -15.31 -13.04
N GLY A 265 20.74 -15.02 -14.32
CA GLY A 265 19.50 -15.09 -15.09
C GLY A 265 18.88 -13.72 -15.36
N GLU A 266 17.72 -13.71 -15.98
CA GLU A 266 16.98 -12.50 -16.34
C GLU A 266 15.58 -12.55 -15.71
N ALA A 267 15.28 -11.60 -14.82
CA ALA A 267 14.00 -11.49 -14.16
C ALA A 267 12.96 -10.76 -15.03
N ASP A 268 11.72 -11.21 -14.97
CA ASP A 268 10.54 -10.48 -15.39
C ASP A 268 9.92 -9.82 -14.14
N HIS A 269 10.38 -8.61 -13.83
CA HIS A 269 9.95 -7.86 -12.65
C HIS A 269 8.49 -7.44 -12.76
N ARG A 270 7.69 -7.84 -11.77
CA ARG A 270 6.25 -7.55 -11.69
C ARG A 270 5.87 -6.85 -10.39
N ASP A 271 6.86 -6.49 -9.60
CA ASP A 271 6.73 -5.71 -8.38
C ASP A 271 6.69 -4.20 -8.69
N SER A 272 6.19 -3.46 -7.71
CA SER A 272 6.27 -2.00 -7.65
C SER A 272 7.13 -1.52 -6.48
N TYR A 273 7.94 -2.41 -5.92
CA TYR A 273 8.78 -2.14 -4.75
C TYR A 273 10.20 -1.75 -5.13
N LEU A 274 10.84 -2.52 -6.02
CA LEU A 274 12.23 -2.30 -6.41
C LEU A 274 12.37 -1.09 -7.33
N THR A 275 13.39 -0.29 -7.09
CA THR A 275 13.86 0.74 -8.02
C THR A 275 14.52 0.10 -9.25
N ASP A 276 14.73 0.88 -10.31
CA ASP A 276 15.38 0.37 -11.52
C ASP A 276 16.82 -0.10 -11.24
N ASP A 277 17.53 0.57 -10.34
CA ASP A 277 18.89 0.17 -9.92
C ASP A 277 18.87 -1.16 -9.17
N GLU A 278 17.95 -1.34 -8.22
CA GLU A 278 17.81 -2.58 -7.45
C GLU A 278 17.35 -3.77 -8.30
N ARG A 279 16.63 -3.55 -9.40
CA ARG A 279 16.24 -4.60 -10.35
C ARG A 279 17.39 -5.23 -11.10
N THR A 280 18.56 -4.65 -11.03
CA THR A 280 19.76 -5.22 -11.68
C THR A 280 20.24 -6.50 -11.02
N ASP A 281 20.03 -6.60 -9.69
CA ASP A 281 20.56 -7.70 -8.87
C ASP A 281 19.58 -8.24 -7.80
N GLN A 282 18.35 -7.73 -7.74
CA GLN A 282 17.33 -8.16 -6.77
C GLN A 282 16.04 -8.58 -7.47
N ILE A 283 15.30 -9.48 -6.83
CA ILE A 283 14.01 -9.97 -7.33
C ILE A 283 13.00 -10.18 -6.21
N ALA A 284 11.76 -9.76 -6.43
CA ALA A 284 10.62 -10.01 -5.54
C ALA A 284 9.96 -11.35 -5.89
N LEU A 285 10.24 -12.40 -5.11
CA LEU A 285 9.88 -13.79 -5.41
C LEU A 285 8.36 -14.08 -5.43
N CYS A 286 7.55 -13.26 -4.76
CA CYS A 286 6.11 -13.52 -4.66
C CYS A 286 5.31 -13.18 -5.92
N CYS A 287 5.87 -12.38 -6.84
CA CYS A 287 5.15 -11.86 -8.00
C CYS A 287 5.96 -11.89 -9.30
N SER A 288 7.28 -11.74 -9.22
CA SER A 288 8.16 -11.73 -10.39
C SER A 288 8.36 -13.14 -10.98
N ARG A 289 8.79 -13.20 -12.23
CA ARG A 289 9.06 -14.43 -12.96
C ARG A 289 10.43 -14.37 -13.63
N ALA A 290 10.75 -15.34 -14.48
CA ALA A 290 11.96 -15.34 -15.28
C ALA A 290 11.63 -15.11 -16.75
N ARG A 291 12.54 -14.42 -17.45
CA ARG A 291 12.66 -14.39 -18.89
C ARG A 291 13.65 -15.43 -19.38
N SER A 292 14.65 -15.76 -18.56
CA SER A 292 15.60 -16.85 -18.80
C SER A 292 15.02 -18.20 -18.35
N PRO A 293 15.51 -19.34 -18.89
CA PRO A 293 15.09 -20.68 -18.45
C PRO A 293 15.44 -20.99 -16.99
N LEU A 294 16.46 -20.32 -16.45
CA LEU A 294 16.96 -20.50 -15.09
C LEU A 294 17.18 -19.12 -14.44
N LEU A 295 16.77 -19.00 -13.16
CA LEU A 295 17.23 -17.97 -12.24
C LEU A 295 18.07 -18.59 -11.13
N VAL A 296 19.20 -17.98 -10.80
CA VAL A 296 20.00 -18.33 -9.62
C VAL A 296 19.82 -17.24 -8.58
N ILE A 297 19.38 -17.61 -7.39
CA ILE A 297 19.09 -16.70 -6.29
C ILE A 297 19.92 -17.03 -5.04
N ASP A 298 20.24 -16.02 -4.25
CA ASP A 298 21.06 -16.14 -3.05
C ASP A 298 20.23 -16.57 -1.82
N LEU A 299 19.79 -17.83 -1.84
CA LEU A 299 19.03 -18.49 -0.76
C LEU A 299 19.63 -19.84 -0.38
#